data_2118fb06eb9a67df0948c7cf21de9d6c
#
_entry.id   2118fb06eb9a67df0948c7cf21de9d6c
#
_cell.length_a   1.000
_cell.length_b   1.000
_cell.length_c   1.000
_cell.angle_alpha   90.00
_cell.angle_beta   90.00
_cell.angle_gamma   90.00
#
_symmetry.space_group_name_H-M   'P 1'
#
loop_
_entity.id
_entity.type
_entity.pdbx_description
1 polymer ?
#
loop_
_entity_poly.entity_id
_entity_poly.type
_entity_poly.pdbx_seq_one_letter_code
_entity_poly.pdbx_strand_id
1 'polypeptide(L)'
;LKTSGADLGGKRAVLAADDQSARGALDTLSESIGSLEEAVRGLSVRFPEPLLARVRPLLDRMPADPEHTKVSLAERFQNVVGILNEANKFDNDISMNAEIRTLANGTPSEVRVVYVGLGQAYFVSANGEAGIGRPGPDGWRWEVDRSIAPAVAQVVEILQAKSKPRLVPLPVDIR
;
A
#
# COMPACT_ATOMS: atom_id res chain seq x y z
N LEU A 1 -6.25 -43.71 -47.69
CA LEU A 1 -6.41 -43.96 -46.25
C LEU A 1 -5.10 -43.82 -45.43
N LYS A 2 -3.90 -43.89 -46.00
CA LYS A 2 -2.62 -43.73 -45.29
C LYS A 2 -2.18 -42.26 -45.08
N THR A 3 -2.60 -41.35 -45.92
CA THR A 3 -2.27 -39.93 -45.85
C THR A 3 -3.02 -39.17 -44.74
N SER A 4 -4.22 -39.59 -44.38
CA SER A 4 -5.04 -38.95 -43.35
C SER A 4 -4.51 -39.20 -41.91
N GLY A 5 -3.84 -40.32 -41.67
CA GLY A 5 -3.28 -40.65 -40.35
C GLY A 5 -2.00 -39.87 -40.02
N ALA A 6 -1.15 -39.63 -41.00
CA ALA A 6 0.10 -38.82 -40.83
C ALA A 6 -0.22 -37.34 -40.58
N ASP A 7 -1.23 -36.78 -41.28
CA ASP A 7 -1.70 -35.39 -41.07
C ASP A 7 -2.35 -35.18 -39.69
N LEU A 8 -3.09 -36.15 -39.22
CA LEU A 8 -3.68 -36.16 -37.86
C LEU A 8 -2.58 -36.27 -36.77
N GLY A 9 -1.54 -37.06 -37.01
CA GLY A 9 -0.39 -37.15 -36.11
C GLY A 9 0.40 -35.85 -35.98
N GLY A 10 0.66 -35.20 -37.13
CA GLY A 10 1.31 -33.90 -37.19
C GLY A 10 0.52 -32.79 -36.47
N LYS A 11 -0.79 -32.73 -36.73
CA LYS A 11 -1.67 -31.77 -36.02
C LYS A 11 -1.74 -31.99 -34.51
N ARG A 12 -1.75 -33.27 -34.05
CA ARG A 12 -1.68 -33.56 -32.62
C ARG A 12 -0.35 -33.14 -31.96
N ALA A 13 0.76 -33.32 -32.66
CA ALA A 13 2.07 -32.92 -32.17
C ALA A 13 2.19 -31.39 -32.05
N VAL A 14 1.67 -30.66 -33.03
CA VAL A 14 1.63 -29.17 -33.00
C VAL A 14 0.75 -28.69 -31.84
N LEU A 15 -0.46 -29.24 -31.70
CA LEU A 15 -1.35 -28.89 -30.58
C LEU A 15 -0.76 -29.21 -29.22
N ALA A 16 -0.05 -30.33 -29.08
CA ALA A 16 0.63 -30.68 -27.83
C ALA A 16 1.79 -29.73 -27.51
N ALA A 17 2.54 -29.28 -28.53
CA ALA A 17 3.60 -28.31 -28.36
C ALA A 17 3.05 -26.91 -27.99
N ASP A 18 1.96 -26.50 -28.64
CA ASP A 18 1.27 -25.24 -28.30
C ASP A 18 0.70 -25.27 -26.88
N ASP A 19 0.06 -26.38 -26.46
CA ASP A 19 -0.47 -26.55 -25.11
C ASP A 19 0.66 -26.52 -24.05
N GLN A 20 1.79 -27.14 -24.32
CA GLN A 20 2.96 -27.12 -23.43
C GLN A 20 3.57 -25.72 -23.35
N SER A 21 3.66 -25.00 -24.45
CA SER A 21 4.13 -23.60 -24.48
C SER A 21 3.19 -22.67 -23.71
N ALA A 22 1.88 -22.83 -23.88
CA ALA A 22 0.88 -22.05 -23.15
C ALA A 22 0.94 -22.32 -21.65
N ARG A 23 1.10 -23.57 -21.23
CA ARG A 23 1.28 -23.92 -19.81
C ARG A 23 2.53 -23.30 -19.23
N GLY A 24 3.68 -23.39 -19.90
CA GLY A 24 4.91 -22.77 -19.45
C GLY A 24 4.80 -21.24 -19.32
N ALA A 25 4.07 -20.58 -20.22
CA ALA A 25 3.79 -19.16 -20.12
C ALA A 25 2.90 -18.81 -18.91
N LEU A 26 1.89 -19.63 -18.61
CA LEU A 26 1.02 -19.47 -17.45
C LEU A 26 1.78 -19.69 -16.14
N ASP A 27 2.68 -20.66 -16.07
CA ASP A 27 3.52 -20.91 -14.90
C ASP A 27 4.43 -19.72 -14.62
N THR A 28 5.13 -19.21 -15.65
CA THR A 28 5.97 -18.01 -15.54
C THR A 28 5.18 -16.78 -15.09
N LEU A 29 3.97 -16.60 -15.61
CA LEU A 29 3.09 -15.50 -15.19
C LEU A 29 2.65 -15.67 -13.72
N SER A 30 2.33 -16.89 -13.31
CA SER A 30 1.96 -17.21 -11.93
C SER A 30 3.08 -16.88 -10.94
N GLU A 31 4.32 -17.26 -11.27
CA GLU A 31 5.51 -16.96 -10.48
C GLU A 31 5.74 -15.44 -10.38
N SER A 32 5.60 -14.72 -11.50
CA SER A 32 5.74 -13.27 -11.53
C SER A 32 4.71 -12.57 -10.67
N ILE A 33 3.45 -12.99 -10.72
CA ILE A 33 2.38 -12.45 -9.87
C ILE A 33 2.64 -12.79 -8.40
N GLY A 34 3.09 -14.01 -8.08
CA GLY A 34 3.46 -14.39 -6.72
C GLY A 34 4.57 -13.50 -6.14
N SER A 35 5.59 -13.20 -6.92
CA SER A 35 6.66 -12.27 -6.53
C SER A 35 6.15 -10.86 -6.28
N LEU A 36 5.21 -10.37 -7.09
CA LEU A 36 4.56 -9.06 -6.88
C LEU A 36 3.72 -9.05 -5.60
N GLU A 37 2.97 -10.11 -5.34
CA GLU A 37 2.18 -10.25 -4.10
C GLU A 37 3.06 -10.20 -2.87
N GLU A 38 4.21 -10.90 -2.88
CA GLU A 38 5.18 -10.88 -1.78
C GLU A 38 5.77 -9.48 -1.59
N ALA A 39 6.17 -8.82 -2.67
CA ALA A 39 6.69 -7.46 -2.63
C ALA A 39 5.67 -6.47 -2.05
N VAL A 40 4.40 -6.56 -2.46
CA VAL A 40 3.31 -5.70 -1.94
C VAL A 40 3.04 -5.99 -0.46
N ARG A 41 3.07 -7.25 -0.01
CA ARG A 41 2.97 -7.59 1.43
C ARG A 41 4.11 -6.95 2.23
N GLY A 42 5.34 -7.04 1.73
CA GLY A 42 6.49 -6.40 2.35
C GLY A 42 6.36 -4.88 2.43
N LEU A 43 5.86 -4.24 1.36
CA LEU A 43 5.61 -2.81 1.35
C LEU A 43 4.48 -2.41 2.30
N SER A 44 3.43 -3.22 2.43
CA SER A 44 2.26 -2.90 3.27
C SER A 44 2.60 -2.73 4.75
N VAL A 45 3.67 -3.34 5.23
CA VAL A 45 4.17 -3.13 6.61
C VAL A 45 4.53 -1.66 6.87
N ARG A 46 4.93 -0.93 5.82
CA ARG A 46 5.32 0.48 5.87
C ARG A 46 4.17 1.44 5.60
N PHE A 47 2.98 0.93 5.30
CA PHE A 47 1.82 1.78 5.04
C PHE A 47 1.28 2.39 6.34
N PRO A 48 0.85 3.65 6.33
CA PRO A 48 0.16 4.25 7.47
C PRO A 48 -1.22 3.61 7.65
N GLU A 49 -1.72 3.62 8.89
CA GLU A 49 -3.00 2.97 9.25
C GLU A 49 -4.18 3.38 8.34
N PRO A 50 -4.34 4.66 7.95
CA PRO A 50 -5.43 5.04 7.04
C PRO A 50 -5.35 4.39 5.66
N LEU A 51 -4.14 4.17 5.14
CA LEU A 51 -3.96 3.44 3.89
C LEU A 51 -4.17 1.95 4.09
N LEU A 52 -3.63 1.36 5.17
CA LEU A 52 -3.84 -0.04 5.51
C LEU A 52 -5.32 -0.38 5.61
N ALA A 53 -6.13 0.46 6.25
CA ALA A 53 -7.56 0.26 6.36
C ALA A 53 -8.25 0.20 4.98
N ARG A 54 -7.79 0.98 4.00
CA ARG A 54 -8.33 0.98 2.62
C ARG A 54 -7.93 -0.27 1.84
N VAL A 55 -6.67 -0.72 1.97
CA VAL A 55 -6.15 -1.82 1.16
C VAL A 55 -6.31 -3.19 1.82
N ARG A 56 -6.64 -3.26 3.11
CA ARG A 56 -6.85 -4.51 3.85
C ARG A 56 -7.75 -5.51 3.13
N PRO A 57 -8.93 -5.13 2.57
CA PRO A 57 -9.77 -6.08 1.84
C PRO A 57 -9.10 -6.69 0.60
N LEU A 58 -8.15 -5.98 -0.02
CA LEU A 58 -7.39 -6.47 -1.16
C LEU A 58 -6.24 -7.37 -0.70
N LEU A 59 -5.54 -7.01 0.39
CA LEU A 59 -4.50 -7.82 1.01
C LEU A 59 -5.06 -9.17 1.49
N ASP A 60 -6.26 -9.18 2.08
CA ASP A 60 -6.93 -10.38 2.60
C ASP A 60 -7.37 -11.33 1.48
N ARG A 61 -7.58 -10.83 0.25
CA ARG A 61 -7.89 -11.64 -0.94
C ARG A 61 -6.68 -12.25 -1.59
N MET A 62 -5.49 -11.78 -1.27
CA MET A 62 -4.26 -12.35 -1.82
C MET A 62 -4.01 -13.72 -1.17
N PRO A 63 -3.79 -14.80 -1.97
CA PRO A 63 -3.64 -16.14 -1.42
C PRO A 63 -2.41 -16.25 -0.52
N ALA A 64 -2.56 -16.94 0.61
CA ALA A 64 -1.42 -17.24 1.48
C ALA A 64 -0.45 -18.24 0.82
N ASP A 65 -0.97 -19.14 0.00
CA ASP A 65 -0.23 -20.09 -0.81
C ASP A 65 -0.55 -19.86 -2.30
N PRO A 66 0.36 -19.19 -3.04
CA PRO A 66 0.18 -18.89 -4.46
C PRO A 66 0.15 -20.13 -5.37
N GLU A 67 0.73 -21.26 -4.94
CA GLU A 67 0.81 -22.49 -5.73
C GLU A 67 -0.47 -23.34 -5.63
N HIS A 68 -1.16 -23.26 -4.49
CA HIS A 68 -2.35 -24.08 -4.21
C HIS A 68 -3.62 -23.24 -4.03
N THR A 69 -3.77 -22.18 -4.82
CA THR A 69 -4.93 -21.29 -4.74
C THR A 69 -5.95 -21.54 -5.84
N LYS A 70 -7.23 -21.29 -5.51
CA LYS A 70 -8.33 -21.24 -6.48
C LYS A 70 -8.57 -19.84 -7.06
N VAL A 71 -7.86 -18.84 -6.54
CA VAL A 71 -7.96 -17.46 -7.03
C VAL A 71 -7.30 -17.36 -8.40
N SER A 72 -8.00 -16.83 -9.38
CA SER A 72 -7.48 -16.72 -10.75
C SER A 72 -6.29 -15.75 -10.83
N LEU A 73 -5.37 -15.95 -11.78
CA LEU A 73 -4.23 -15.05 -12.00
C LEU A 73 -4.68 -13.62 -12.27
N ALA A 74 -5.78 -13.45 -13.02
CA ALA A 74 -6.33 -12.12 -13.30
C ALA A 74 -6.80 -11.42 -12.02
N GLU A 75 -7.48 -12.13 -11.12
CA GLU A 75 -7.93 -11.57 -9.84
C GLU A 75 -6.76 -11.23 -8.92
N ARG A 76 -5.77 -12.11 -8.83
CA ARG A 76 -4.52 -11.88 -8.08
C ARG A 76 -3.82 -10.61 -8.56
N PHE A 77 -3.64 -10.48 -9.88
CA PHE A 77 -3.04 -9.29 -10.49
C PHE A 77 -3.86 -8.02 -10.20
N GLN A 78 -5.20 -8.08 -10.31
CA GLN A 78 -6.07 -6.95 -10.00
C GLN A 78 -5.96 -6.51 -8.53
N ASN A 79 -5.82 -7.44 -7.58
CA ASN A 79 -5.60 -7.10 -6.17
C ASN A 79 -4.30 -6.33 -5.98
N VAL A 80 -3.20 -6.79 -6.58
CA VAL A 80 -1.89 -6.11 -6.55
C VAL A 80 -2.00 -4.70 -7.13
N VAL A 81 -2.56 -4.56 -8.34
CA VAL A 81 -2.74 -3.26 -8.99
C VAL A 81 -3.63 -2.34 -8.17
N GLY A 82 -4.70 -2.87 -7.57
CA GLY A 82 -5.59 -2.12 -6.69
C GLY A 82 -4.85 -1.53 -5.48
N ILE A 83 -4.02 -2.33 -4.81
CA ILE A 83 -3.22 -1.86 -3.66
C ILE A 83 -2.22 -0.77 -4.10
N LEU A 84 -1.50 -0.99 -5.19
CA LEU A 84 -0.53 -0.02 -5.70
C LEU A 84 -1.20 1.30 -6.11
N ASN A 85 -2.40 1.25 -6.70
CA ASN A 85 -3.17 2.44 -7.05
C ASN A 85 -3.62 3.22 -5.82
N GLU A 86 -4.09 2.55 -4.75
CA GLU A 86 -4.45 3.23 -3.50
C GLU A 86 -3.21 3.82 -2.81
N ALA A 87 -2.07 3.12 -2.84
CA ALA A 87 -0.81 3.64 -2.33
C ALA A 87 -0.36 4.88 -3.11
N ASN A 88 -0.42 4.84 -4.45
CA ASN A 88 -0.07 5.98 -5.29
C ASN A 88 -1.00 7.19 -5.08
N LYS A 89 -2.31 6.97 -4.92
CA LYS A 89 -3.23 8.05 -4.58
C LYS A 89 -2.88 8.68 -3.24
N PHE A 90 -2.61 7.85 -2.23
CA PHE A 90 -2.24 8.32 -0.90
C PHE A 90 -0.93 9.11 -0.92
N ASP A 91 0.06 8.64 -1.70
CA ASP A 91 1.38 9.28 -1.82
C ASP A 91 1.31 10.67 -2.48
N ASN A 92 0.36 10.87 -3.37
CA ASN A 92 0.16 12.14 -4.07
C ASN A 92 -0.83 13.09 -3.36
N ASP A 93 -1.24 12.80 -2.12
CA ASP A 93 -2.23 13.57 -1.40
C ASP A 93 -1.72 14.00 -0.01
N ILE A 94 -2.34 15.05 0.53
CA ILE A 94 -2.23 15.42 1.94
C ILE A 94 -3.51 15.00 2.63
N SER A 95 -3.42 13.97 3.46
CA SER A 95 -4.57 13.42 4.17
C SER A 95 -4.52 13.75 5.67
N MET A 96 -5.69 13.95 6.27
CA MET A 96 -5.82 14.19 7.70
C MET A 96 -6.77 13.18 8.33
N ASN A 97 -6.33 12.58 9.44
CA ASN A 97 -7.10 11.59 10.18
C ASN A 97 -7.08 11.87 11.69
N ALA A 98 -8.13 11.41 12.37
CA ALA A 98 -8.12 11.32 13.83
C ALA A 98 -7.62 9.94 14.22
N GLU A 99 -6.64 9.87 15.10
CA GLU A 99 -6.05 8.63 15.59
C GLU A 99 -5.96 8.67 17.10
N ILE A 100 -5.98 7.49 17.74
CA ILE A 100 -5.68 7.36 19.16
C ILE A 100 -4.21 6.99 19.30
N ARG A 101 -3.45 7.82 20.02
CA ARG A 101 -2.03 7.60 20.30
C ARG A 101 -1.75 7.69 21.78
N THR A 102 -0.83 6.86 22.25
CA THR A 102 -0.28 7.00 23.58
C THR A 102 0.72 8.16 23.58
N LEU A 103 0.40 9.21 24.32
CA LEU A 103 1.23 10.39 24.48
C LEU A 103 2.43 10.13 25.42
N ALA A 104 3.35 11.10 25.50
CA ALA A 104 4.55 10.98 26.34
C ALA A 104 4.25 10.72 27.83
N ASN A 105 3.09 11.14 28.32
CA ASN A 105 2.60 10.88 29.69
C ASN A 105 1.99 9.48 29.89
N GLY A 106 2.01 8.61 28.87
CA GLY A 106 1.42 7.28 28.89
C GLY A 106 -0.10 7.23 28.70
N THR A 107 -0.77 8.38 28.48
CA THR A 107 -2.24 8.44 28.33
C THR A 107 -2.63 8.29 26.85
N PRO A 108 -3.55 7.36 26.50
CA PRO A 108 -4.17 7.32 25.18
C PRO A 108 -4.97 8.60 24.94
N SER A 109 -4.71 9.28 23.86
CA SER A 109 -5.41 10.53 23.50
C SER A 109 -5.68 10.59 22.01
N GLU A 110 -6.80 11.22 21.64
CA GLU A 110 -7.07 11.51 20.26
C GLU A 110 -6.11 12.61 19.76
N VAL A 111 -5.47 12.34 18.65
CA VAL A 111 -4.59 13.29 17.96
C VAL A 111 -5.09 13.50 16.54
N ARG A 112 -4.79 14.65 15.97
CA ARG A 112 -4.93 14.90 14.53
C ARG A 112 -3.61 14.59 13.87
N VAL A 113 -3.64 13.68 12.89
CA VAL A 113 -2.46 13.29 12.12
C VAL A 113 -2.64 13.77 10.69
N VAL A 114 -1.65 14.47 10.19
CA VAL A 114 -1.56 14.96 8.80
C VAL A 114 -0.47 14.15 8.11
N TYR A 115 -0.83 13.40 7.11
CA TYR A 115 0.08 12.64 6.25
C TYR A 115 0.40 13.45 4.99
N VAL A 116 1.67 13.58 4.67
CA VAL A 116 2.17 14.16 3.42
C VAL A 116 2.71 13.00 2.59
N GLY A 117 1.83 12.41 1.81
CA GLY A 117 2.12 11.18 1.10
C GLY A 117 2.51 10.03 2.03
N LEU A 118 3.38 9.17 1.54
CA LEU A 118 3.95 8.04 2.28
C LEU A 118 5.29 8.37 2.96
N GLY A 119 5.81 9.57 2.74
CA GLY A 119 7.14 9.96 3.22
C GLY A 119 7.17 10.51 4.63
N GLN A 120 6.15 11.24 5.04
CA GLN A 120 6.17 11.97 6.32
C GLN A 120 4.77 12.24 6.85
N ALA A 121 4.65 12.32 8.18
CA ALA A 121 3.43 12.74 8.85
C ALA A 121 3.73 13.62 10.06
N TYR A 122 2.72 14.35 10.50
CA TYR A 122 2.78 15.20 11.68
C TYR A 122 1.54 14.95 12.52
N PHE A 123 1.69 14.92 13.83
CA PHE A 123 0.54 14.86 14.71
C PHE A 123 0.50 16.04 15.67
N VAL A 124 -0.70 16.38 16.10
CA VAL A 124 -0.95 17.31 17.20
C VAL A 124 -2.13 16.84 18.03
N SER A 125 -1.99 16.92 19.34
CA SER A 125 -3.03 16.63 20.33
C SER A 125 -3.68 17.90 20.85
N ALA A 126 -4.83 17.78 21.50
CA ALA A 126 -5.53 18.90 22.10
C ALA A 126 -4.74 19.59 23.22
N ASN A 127 -3.84 18.88 23.89
CA ASN A 127 -2.98 19.41 24.97
C ASN A 127 -1.65 19.99 24.46
N GLY A 128 -1.48 20.12 23.14
CA GLY A 128 -0.28 20.73 22.53
C GLY A 128 0.92 19.79 22.39
N GLU A 129 0.76 18.49 22.62
CA GLU A 129 1.80 17.54 22.24
C GLU A 129 1.78 17.34 20.73
N ALA A 130 2.94 17.40 20.09
CA ALA A 130 3.10 17.25 18.65
C ALA A 130 4.34 16.41 18.35
N GLY A 131 4.43 15.95 17.11
CA GLY A 131 5.58 15.19 16.66
C GLY A 131 5.53 14.85 15.19
N ILE A 132 6.59 14.18 14.74
CA ILE A 132 6.85 13.82 13.37
C ILE A 132 6.82 12.30 13.23
N GLY A 133 6.11 11.81 12.22
CA GLY A 133 6.09 10.42 11.82
C GLY A 133 6.88 10.20 10.54
N ARG A 134 7.60 9.09 10.48
CA ARG A 134 8.34 8.66 9.29
C ARG A 134 8.18 7.15 9.08
N PRO A 135 8.12 6.67 7.84
CA PRO A 135 8.09 5.24 7.57
C PRO A 135 9.43 4.60 8.00
N GLY A 136 9.35 3.49 8.69
CA GLY A 136 10.48 2.65 9.07
C GLY A 136 10.37 1.26 8.46
N PRO A 137 11.36 0.37 8.66
CA PRO A 137 11.32 -1.01 8.16
C PRO A 137 10.15 -1.81 8.76
N ASP A 138 9.81 -1.55 10.02
CA ASP A 138 8.80 -2.30 10.79
C ASP A 138 7.52 -1.48 11.03
N GLY A 139 7.28 -0.43 10.22
CA GLY A 139 6.15 0.47 10.38
C GLY A 139 6.57 1.91 10.66
N TRP A 140 5.61 2.75 10.99
CA TRP A 140 5.86 4.17 11.23
C TRP A 140 6.52 4.42 12.58
N ARG A 141 7.58 5.24 12.57
CA ARG A 141 8.29 5.70 13.76
C ARG A 141 7.90 7.15 14.04
N TRP A 142 7.65 7.44 15.31
CA TRP A 142 7.17 8.75 15.75
C TRP A 142 8.16 9.36 16.74
N GLU A 143 8.47 10.60 16.49
CA GLU A 143 9.35 11.43 17.32
C GLU A 143 8.55 12.61 17.84
N VAL A 144 8.56 12.81 19.16
CA VAL A 144 7.87 13.94 19.80
C VAL A 144 8.69 15.20 19.61
N ASP A 145 8.06 16.23 19.06
CA ASP A 145 8.61 17.58 18.95
C ASP A 145 7.49 18.60 19.20
N ARG A 146 7.43 19.10 20.43
CA ARG A 146 6.41 20.08 20.83
C ARG A 146 6.58 21.44 20.16
N SER A 147 7.76 21.75 19.66
CA SER A 147 8.04 23.05 19.02
C SER A 147 7.22 23.27 17.76
N ILE A 148 6.85 22.20 17.07
CA ILE A 148 6.06 22.25 15.83
C ILE A 148 4.54 22.31 16.08
N ALA A 149 4.07 22.17 17.33
CA ALA A 149 2.63 22.10 17.64
C ALA A 149 1.82 23.27 17.03
N PRO A 150 2.25 24.55 17.11
CA PRO A 150 1.50 25.65 16.54
C PRO A 150 1.38 25.54 15.00
N ALA A 151 2.46 25.11 14.32
CA ALA A 151 2.48 24.96 12.89
C ALA A 151 1.57 23.80 12.43
N VAL A 152 1.66 22.64 13.10
CA VAL A 152 0.79 21.48 12.79
C VAL A 152 -0.68 21.81 13.06
N ALA A 153 -1.01 22.46 14.18
CA ALA A 153 -2.38 22.90 14.49
C ALA A 153 -2.93 23.82 13.40
N GLN A 154 -2.11 24.73 12.89
CA GLN A 154 -2.50 25.60 11.79
C GLN A 154 -2.78 24.83 10.50
N VAL A 155 -1.97 23.82 10.15
CA VAL A 155 -2.23 22.95 8.98
C VAL A 155 -3.57 22.20 9.17
N VAL A 156 -3.84 21.69 10.36
CA VAL A 156 -5.11 21.03 10.70
C VAL A 156 -6.29 21.99 10.48
N GLU A 157 -6.20 23.24 10.92
CA GLU A 157 -7.25 24.25 10.70
C GLU A 157 -7.49 24.54 9.21
N ILE A 158 -6.41 24.65 8.42
CA ILE A 158 -6.49 24.86 6.96
C ILE A 158 -7.19 23.68 6.30
N LEU A 159 -6.78 22.44 6.62
CA LEU A 159 -7.38 21.23 6.06
C LEU A 159 -8.84 21.03 6.48
N GLN A 160 -9.24 21.56 7.65
CA GLN A 160 -10.63 21.59 8.10
C GLN A 160 -11.44 22.76 7.52
N ALA A 161 -10.85 23.56 6.62
CA ALA A 161 -11.46 24.78 6.07
C ALA A 161 -11.85 25.83 7.15
N LYS A 162 -11.23 25.79 8.33
CA LYS A 162 -11.45 26.77 9.42
C LYS A 162 -10.55 27.99 9.29
N SER A 163 -9.50 27.90 8.48
CA SER A 163 -8.54 28.99 8.24
C SER A 163 -8.26 29.11 6.73
N LYS A 164 -7.89 30.30 6.28
CA LYS A 164 -7.53 30.54 4.87
C LYS A 164 -6.24 29.78 4.51
N PRO A 165 -6.15 29.21 3.30
CA PRO A 165 -4.93 28.56 2.82
C PRO A 165 -3.73 29.52 2.87
N ARG A 166 -2.63 29.05 3.41
CA ARG A 166 -1.33 29.76 3.45
C ARG A 166 -0.19 28.76 3.55
N LEU A 167 1.02 29.19 3.24
CA LEU A 167 2.21 28.38 3.46
C LEU A 167 2.49 28.27 4.96
N VAL A 168 2.72 27.04 5.43
CA VAL A 168 3.10 26.73 6.81
C VAL A 168 4.43 25.99 6.77
N PRO A 169 5.50 26.54 7.38
CA PRO A 169 6.79 25.86 7.44
C PRO A 169 6.70 24.67 8.41
N LEU A 170 7.03 23.48 7.92
CA LEU A 170 7.16 22.26 8.70
C LEU A 170 8.54 21.66 8.46
N PRO A 171 9.17 21.03 9.46
CA PRO A 171 10.45 20.35 9.26
C PRO A 171 10.26 19.14 8.35
N VAL A 172 11.06 19.06 7.29
CA VAL A 172 11.09 17.95 6.34
C VAL A 172 12.46 17.31 6.35
N ASP A 173 12.52 16.01 6.44
CA ASP A 173 13.75 15.23 6.31
C ASP A 173 13.72 14.51 4.95
N ILE A 174 14.50 14.98 4.00
CA ILE A 174 14.64 14.40 2.67
C ILE A 174 15.89 13.51 2.71
N ARG A 175 15.69 12.21 2.64
CA ARG A 175 16.77 11.21 2.58
C ARG A 175 16.82 10.54 1.22
#